data_ca5a335b82fa8aab2c1446c77d07759e
#
_entry.id   ca5a335b82fa8aab2c1446c77d07759e
#
_cell.length_a   1.000
_cell.length_b   1.000
_cell.length_c   1.000
_cell.angle_alpha   90.00
_cell.angle_beta   90.00
_cell.angle_gamma   90.00
#
_symmetry.space_group_name_H-M   'P 1'
#
loop_
_entity.id
_entity.type
_entity.pdbx_description
1 polymer ?
#
loop_
_entity_poly.entity_id
_entity_poly.type
_entity_poly.pdbx_seq_one_letter_code
_entity_poly.pdbx_strand_id
1 'polypeptide(L)'
;MMKSLTCAVLGAALLLGACQQDNKEVLDKLTSIEKRLSNIEAKGVGGVPQQRPSRPTPDPSKTYAVKVDDMPFEGNPSAPVTIIKAYDYACPYCEKVRATMDAIQGEYGDKVRIAYGQFVVHPQIATIPAQAACAAYRQGKFKEMDNLLWEKGFKARQFDESAIAGFAKEIGLDMDKYNADLKGPCVNWVQQQVAMLSSFGVAATPGFFINGRFLSGAQPLPAFKALIDEELKKAQDRIAQGTPADSYYKTWVVEKGAPKLQ
;
A
#
# COMPACT_ATOMS: atom_id res chain seq x y z
N MET A 1 21.38 88.61 -17.12
CA MET A 1 21.22 87.96 -18.46
C MET A 1 20.51 86.64 -18.29
N MET A 2 19.23 86.64 -18.68
CA MET A 2 18.35 85.46 -18.63
C MET A 2 18.72 84.49 -19.72
N LYS A 3 18.79 83.20 -19.44
CA LYS A 3 18.57 82.11 -20.39
C LYS A 3 18.01 80.90 -19.61
N SER A 4 16.73 80.83 -19.65
CA SER A 4 15.89 79.77 -20.24
C SER A 4 16.03 78.39 -19.56
N LEU A 5 15.07 78.16 -18.67
CA LEU A 5 14.71 76.85 -18.08
C LEU A 5 13.48 76.35 -18.84
N THR A 6 13.68 75.57 -19.89
CA THR A 6 12.54 74.91 -20.60
C THR A 6 13.08 73.65 -21.30
N CYS A 7 13.14 72.54 -20.57
CA CYS A 7 13.15 71.16 -21.15
C CYS A 7 13.20 70.09 -20.03
N ALA A 8 12.09 69.94 -19.26
CA ALA A 8 11.96 68.84 -18.32
C ALA A 8 10.51 68.42 -17.98
N VAL A 9 9.57 68.59 -18.92
CA VAL A 9 8.16 68.20 -18.63
C VAL A 9 7.59 67.16 -19.62
N LEU A 10 8.35 66.75 -20.67
CA LEU A 10 7.80 65.78 -21.66
C LEU A 10 8.16 64.28 -21.36
N GLY A 11 8.95 63.97 -20.34
CA GLY A 11 9.38 62.61 -20.10
C GLY A 11 8.50 61.79 -19.12
N ALA A 12 7.63 62.46 -18.33
CA ALA A 12 6.84 61.81 -17.28
C ALA A 12 5.49 61.22 -17.74
N ALA A 13 4.99 61.64 -18.89
CA ALA A 13 3.65 61.22 -19.37
C ALA A 13 3.63 59.89 -20.12
N LEU A 14 4.79 59.39 -20.58
CA LEU A 14 4.89 58.11 -21.31
C LEU A 14 5.06 56.85 -20.42
N LEU A 15 5.47 57.01 -19.17
CA LEU A 15 5.65 55.89 -18.23
C LEU A 15 4.35 55.53 -17.48
N LEU A 16 3.37 56.39 -17.43
CA LEU A 16 2.07 56.11 -16.78
C LEU A 16 1.10 55.36 -17.70
N GLY A 17 1.30 55.37 -19.00
CA GLY A 17 0.47 54.65 -19.98
C GLY A 17 0.71 53.16 -20.03
N ALA A 18 1.96 52.72 -19.81
CA ALA A 18 2.31 51.29 -19.86
C ALA A 18 1.77 50.51 -18.65
N CYS A 19 1.79 51.08 -17.46
CA CYS A 19 1.22 50.45 -16.25
C CYS A 19 -0.31 50.36 -16.26
N GLN A 20 -1.01 51.22 -16.99
CA GLN A 20 -2.48 51.17 -17.10
C GLN A 20 -2.96 50.10 -18.08
N GLN A 21 -2.16 49.80 -19.11
CA GLN A 21 -2.50 48.79 -20.12
C GLN A 21 -2.36 47.37 -19.57
N ASP A 22 -1.33 47.08 -18.78
CA ASP A 22 -1.15 45.81 -18.09
C ASP A 22 -2.23 45.54 -17.04
N ASN A 23 -2.62 46.58 -16.29
CA ASN A 23 -3.69 46.46 -15.30
C ASN A 23 -5.08 46.21 -15.95
N LYS A 24 -5.35 46.76 -17.14
CA LYS A 24 -6.61 46.52 -17.84
C LYS A 24 -6.72 45.08 -18.33
N GLU A 25 -5.65 44.49 -18.88
CA GLU A 25 -5.65 43.11 -19.32
C GLU A 25 -5.81 42.13 -18.14
N VAL A 26 -5.20 42.43 -17.01
CA VAL A 26 -5.37 41.65 -15.77
C VAL A 26 -6.80 41.74 -15.24
N LEU A 27 -7.39 42.95 -15.24
CA LEU A 27 -8.77 43.15 -14.84
C LEU A 27 -9.78 42.46 -15.75
N ASP A 28 -9.55 42.48 -17.07
CA ASP A 28 -10.40 41.79 -18.05
C ASP A 28 -10.32 40.26 -17.87
N LYS A 29 -9.14 39.71 -17.58
CA LYS A 29 -8.93 38.29 -17.25
C LYS A 29 -9.64 37.91 -15.94
N LEU A 30 -9.53 38.73 -14.88
CA LEU A 30 -10.21 38.51 -13.61
C LEU A 30 -11.72 38.50 -13.77
N THR A 31 -12.28 39.49 -14.48
CA THR A 31 -13.71 39.56 -14.78
C THR A 31 -14.19 38.34 -15.59
N SER A 32 -13.37 37.86 -16.52
CA SER A 32 -13.65 36.63 -17.28
C SER A 32 -13.67 35.38 -16.36
N ILE A 33 -12.76 35.30 -15.41
CA ILE A 33 -12.70 34.20 -14.42
C ILE A 33 -13.92 34.27 -13.49
N GLU A 34 -14.27 35.46 -12.96
CA GLU A 34 -15.45 35.64 -12.12
C GLU A 34 -16.73 35.22 -12.84
N LYS A 35 -16.89 35.63 -14.12
CA LYS A 35 -18.03 35.23 -14.93
C LYS A 35 -18.08 33.73 -15.22
N ARG A 36 -16.93 33.08 -15.36
CA ARG A 36 -16.85 31.61 -15.49
C ARG A 36 -17.18 30.91 -14.18
N LEU A 37 -16.74 31.44 -13.05
CA LEU A 37 -17.07 30.93 -11.72
C LEU A 37 -18.56 31.07 -11.43
N SER A 38 -19.13 32.25 -11.66
CA SER A 38 -20.58 32.47 -11.46
C SER A 38 -21.45 31.60 -12.37
N ASN A 39 -21.00 31.32 -13.60
CA ASN A 39 -21.67 30.38 -14.50
C ASN A 39 -21.56 28.93 -14.03
N ILE A 40 -20.47 28.56 -13.36
CA ILE A 40 -20.28 27.23 -12.75
C ILE A 40 -21.21 27.12 -11.52
N GLU A 41 -21.27 28.16 -10.70
CA GLU A 41 -22.16 28.23 -9.54
C GLU A 41 -23.66 28.25 -9.97
N ALA A 42 -24.02 29.02 -10.98
CA ALA A 42 -25.38 29.10 -11.49
C ALA A 42 -25.87 27.84 -12.22
N LYS A 43 -24.93 27.07 -12.82
CA LYS A 43 -25.26 25.78 -13.43
C LYS A 43 -25.34 24.65 -12.40
N GLY A 44 -25.28 25.01 -11.11
CA GLY A 44 -25.43 24.02 -10.04
C GLY A 44 -24.37 22.95 -10.10
N VAL A 45 -23.14 23.28 -9.65
CA VAL A 45 -22.26 22.27 -9.03
C VAL A 45 -22.85 21.95 -7.64
N GLY A 46 -24.15 21.90 -7.57
CA GLY A 46 -24.99 21.41 -6.48
C GLY A 46 -25.42 19.98 -6.76
N GLY A 47 -24.62 19.22 -7.53
CA GLY A 47 -24.60 17.79 -7.35
C GLY A 47 -24.00 17.57 -5.98
N VAL A 48 -24.81 17.19 -4.98
CA VAL A 48 -24.35 16.47 -3.81
C VAL A 48 -23.25 15.54 -4.33
N PRO A 49 -22.02 15.57 -3.80
CA PRO A 49 -20.98 14.65 -4.26
C PRO A 49 -21.63 13.29 -4.23
N GLN A 50 -21.89 12.74 -5.41
CA GLN A 50 -22.45 11.40 -5.52
C GLN A 50 -21.40 10.55 -4.86
N GLN A 51 -21.62 10.21 -3.58
CA GLN A 51 -20.73 9.35 -2.84
C GLN A 51 -20.59 8.13 -3.74
N ARG A 52 -19.41 8.00 -4.37
CA ARG A 52 -19.10 6.76 -5.08
C ARG A 52 -19.44 5.66 -4.10
N PRO A 53 -20.27 4.68 -4.49
CA PRO A 53 -20.64 3.61 -3.58
C PRO A 53 -19.36 3.13 -2.92
N SER A 54 -19.28 3.27 -1.59
CA SER A 54 -18.12 2.86 -0.82
C SER A 54 -17.93 1.38 -1.12
N ARG A 55 -16.74 1.00 -1.59
CA ARG A 55 -16.45 -0.43 -1.75
C ARG A 55 -16.71 -1.10 -0.40
N PRO A 56 -17.43 -2.22 -0.36
CA PRO A 56 -17.65 -2.92 0.88
C PRO A 56 -16.30 -3.21 1.55
N THR A 57 -16.16 -2.82 2.79
CA THR A 57 -14.97 -3.11 3.60
C THR A 57 -15.23 -4.31 4.50
N PRO A 58 -14.22 -5.12 4.80
CA PRO A 58 -14.41 -6.23 5.73
C PRO A 58 -14.87 -5.75 7.10
N ASP A 59 -15.86 -6.45 7.68
CA ASP A 59 -16.29 -6.23 9.05
C ASP A 59 -15.17 -6.69 10.02
N PRO A 60 -14.59 -5.82 10.86
CA PRO A 60 -13.49 -6.19 11.74
C PRO A 60 -13.90 -7.15 12.86
N SER A 61 -15.20 -7.36 13.10
CA SER A 61 -15.70 -8.32 14.07
C SER A 61 -15.78 -9.76 13.53
N LYS A 62 -15.78 -9.93 12.20
CA LYS A 62 -15.89 -11.24 11.54
C LYS A 62 -14.52 -11.88 11.32
N THR A 63 -14.50 -13.21 11.39
CA THR A 63 -13.35 -14.02 10.95
C THR A 63 -13.52 -14.38 9.47
N TYR A 64 -12.53 -14.06 8.63
CA TYR A 64 -12.50 -14.39 7.22
C TYR A 64 -11.56 -15.56 6.95
N ALA A 65 -11.99 -16.46 6.05
CA ALA A 65 -11.30 -17.70 5.71
C ALA A 65 -10.11 -17.49 4.74
N VAL A 66 -9.23 -16.52 5.02
CA VAL A 66 -8.10 -16.22 4.15
C VAL A 66 -7.06 -17.33 4.24
N LYS A 67 -6.75 -17.98 3.10
CA LYS A 67 -5.76 -19.06 3.03
C LYS A 67 -4.35 -18.51 2.98
N VAL A 68 -3.40 -19.29 3.51
CA VAL A 68 -1.96 -18.93 3.56
C VAL A 68 -1.05 -19.94 2.83
N ASP A 69 -1.66 -20.97 2.20
CA ASP A 69 -0.93 -22.15 1.69
C ASP A 69 0.20 -21.81 0.71
N ASP A 70 0.05 -20.73 -0.08
CA ASP A 70 1.03 -20.28 -1.07
C ASP A 70 1.68 -18.94 -0.69
N MET A 71 1.70 -18.58 0.58
CA MET A 71 2.35 -17.35 1.06
C MET A 71 3.68 -17.64 1.72
N PRO A 72 4.75 -16.88 1.41
CA PRO A 72 5.93 -16.87 2.26
C PRO A 72 5.56 -16.36 3.65
N PHE A 73 6.19 -16.86 4.69
CA PHE A 73 5.95 -16.42 6.06
C PHE A 73 7.23 -16.39 6.90
N GLU A 74 7.18 -15.63 7.98
CA GLU A 74 8.19 -15.59 9.03
C GLU A 74 7.56 -16.03 10.36
N GLY A 75 8.38 -16.61 11.24
CA GLY A 75 7.97 -17.11 12.55
C GLY A 75 7.69 -18.61 12.55
N ASN A 76 7.15 -19.09 13.66
CA ASN A 76 6.86 -20.50 13.88
C ASN A 76 5.68 -20.95 12.98
N PRO A 77 5.83 -21.98 12.12
CA PRO A 77 4.73 -22.50 11.30
C PRO A 77 3.50 -22.94 12.10
N SER A 78 3.69 -23.38 13.36
CA SER A 78 2.63 -23.77 14.28
C SER A 78 2.18 -22.66 15.22
N ALA A 79 2.52 -21.39 14.94
CA ALA A 79 2.12 -20.26 15.74
C ALA A 79 0.59 -20.18 15.91
N PRO A 80 0.08 -19.97 17.12
CA PRO A 80 -1.36 -19.86 17.37
C PRO A 80 -2.01 -18.64 16.72
N VAL A 81 -1.22 -17.60 16.40
CA VAL A 81 -1.71 -16.42 15.68
C VAL A 81 -0.99 -16.29 14.34
N THR A 82 -1.77 -16.20 13.27
CA THR A 82 -1.29 -15.90 11.93
C THR A 82 -1.71 -14.49 11.53
N ILE A 83 -0.75 -13.66 11.18
CA ILE A 83 -0.99 -12.33 10.62
C ILE A 83 -0.71 -12.41 9.11
N ILE A 84 -1.73 -12.19 8.28
CA ILE A 84 -1.54 -12.00 6.86
C ILE A 84 -1.36 -10.51 6.61
N LYS A 85 -0.25 -10.12 5.99
CA LYS A 85 0.05 -8.74 5.57
C LYS A 85 -0.18 -8.62 4.07
N ALA A 86 -1.26 -7.94 3.67
CA ALA A 86 -1.48 -7.53 2.28
C ALA A 86 -0.69 -6.24 2.00
N TYR A 87 0.25 -6.27 1.06
CA TYR A 87 1.19 -5.18 0.85
C TYR A 87 1.65 -5.00 -0.60
N ASP A 88 2.25 -3.84 -0.85
CA ASP A 88 2.76 -3.40 -2.15
C ASP A 88 4.12 -2.72 -1.92
N TYR A 89 5.14 -3.11 -2.68
CA TYR A 89 6.50 -2.58 -2.50
C TYR A 89 6.67 -1.09 -2.85
N ALA A 90 5.72 -0.49 -3.57
CA ALA A 90 5.73 0.95 -3.84
C ALA A 90 4.92 1.77 -2.83
N CYS A 91 4.26 1.12 -1.85
CA CYS A 91 3.40 1.77 -0.88
C CYS A 91 4.20 2.31 0.33
N PRO A 92 4.21 3.64 0.58
CA PRO A 92 4.96 4.21 1.71
C PRO A 92 4.41 3.78 3.09
N TYR A 93 3.11 3.52 3.20
CA TYR A 93 2.53 3.01 4.44
C TYR A 93 2.89 1.55 4.71
N CYS A 94 3.19 0.77 3.66
CA CYS A 94 3.72 -0.60 3.81
C CYS A 94 5.16 -0.59 4.32
N GLU A 95 5.97 0.38 3.89
CA GLU A 95 7.31 0.58 4.44
C GLU A 95 7.22 1.00 5.92
N LYS A 96 6.41 2.02 6.22
CA LYS A 96 6.25 2.55 7.57
C LYS A 96 5.86 1.48 8.60
N VAL A 97 5.00 0.51 8.23
CA VAL A 97 4.50 -0.51 9.16
C VAL A 97 5.52 -1.65 9.40
N ARG A 98 6.64 -1.71 8.67
CA ARG A 98 7.66 -2.76 8.85
C ARG A 98 8.18 -2.79 10.28
N ALA A 99 8.55 -1.63 10.84
CA ALA A 99 9.01 -1.54 12.21
C ALA A 99 7.96 -2.05 13.23
N THR A 100 6.66 -1.87 12.94
CA THR A 100 5.60 -2.43 13.78
C THR A 100 5.56 -3.97 13.67
N MET A 101 5.75 -4.53 12.48
CA MET A 101 5.83 -5.99 12.29
C MET A 101 7.04 -6.59 13.01
N ASP A 102 8.19 -5.94 12.92
CA ASP A 102 9.42 -6.36 13.62
C ASP A 102 9.21 -6.34 15.14
N ALA A 103 8.55 -5.28 15.67
CA ALA A 103 8.23 -5.19 17.09
C ALA A 103 7.25 -6.29 17.54
N ILE A 104 6.24 -6.61 16.73
CA ILE A 104 5.31 -7.72 17.00
C ILE A 104 6.07 -9.05 17.02
N GLN A 105 6.91 -9.31 16.02
CA GLN A 105 7.70 -10.56 15.98
C GLN A 105 8.64 -10.67 17.17
N GLY A 106 9.27 -9.56 17.58
CA GLY A 106 10.15 -9.51 18.77
C GLY A 106 9.40 -9.74 20.08
N GLU A 107 8.19 -9.18 20.24
CA GLU A 107 7.42 -9.29 21.49
C GLU A 107 6.70 -10.65 21.63
N TYR A 108 6.09 -11.14 20.55
CA TYR A 108 5.28 -12.36 20.58
C TYR A 108 6.07 -13.63 20.25
N GLY A 109 7.22 -13.50 19.57
CA GLY A 109 8.09 -14.63 19.24
C GLY A 109 7.34 -15.78 18.52
N ASP A 110 7.47 -16.99 19.04
CA ASP A 110 6.83 -18.18 18.48
C ASP A 110 5.30 -18.23 18.53
N LYS A 111 4.67 -17.25 19.19
CA LYS A 111 3.20 -17.15 19.25
C LYS A 111 2.59 -16.54 18.02
N VAL A 112 3.39 -15.87 17.17
CA VAL A 112 2.94 -15.19 15.97
C VAL A 112 3.77 -15.63 14.75
N ARG A 113 3.10 -15.88 13.63
CA ARG A 113 3.73 -15.92 12.31
C ARG A 113 3.13 -14.85 11.41
N ILE A 114 3.96 -14.27 10.54
CA ILE A 114 3.55 -13.23 9.58
C ILE A 114 3.64 -13.82 8.18
N ALA A 115 2.50 -13.95 7.50
CA ALA A 115 2.41 -14.39 6.11
C ALA A 115 2.30 -13.16 5.18
N TYR A 116 2.99 -13.22 4.05
CA TYR A 116 3.17 -12.11 3.13
C TYR A 116 2.33 -12.29 1.88
N GLY A 117 1.23 -11.55 1.76
CA GLY A 117 0.33 -11.55 0.61
C GLY A 117 0.59 -10.35 -0.31
N GLN A 118 0.98 -10.59 -1.55
CA GLN A 118 1.18 -9.51 -2.53
C GLN A 118 -0.16 -8.90 -2.94
N PHE A 119 -0.30 -7.59 -2.74
CA PHE A 119 -1.49 -6.85 -3.17
C PHE A 119 -1.07 -5.60 -3.93
N VAL A 120 -0.76 -5.78 -5.22
CA VAL A 120 -0.21 -4.73 -6.09
C VAL A 120 -1.28 -3.68 -6.39
N VAL A 121 -1.11 -2.47 -5.85
CA VAL A 121 -1.94 -1.28 -6.09
C VAL A 121 -1.24 -0.22 -6.95
N HIS A 122 0.09 -0.37 -7.14
CA HIS A 122 0.91 0.48 -8.01
C HIS A 122 1.55 -0.37 -9.12
N PRO A 123 0.78 -0.89 -10.08
CA PRO A 123 1.25 -1.93 -11.01
C PRO A 123 2.45 -1.51 -11.87
N GLN A 124 2.60 -0.22 -12.19
CA GLN A 124 3.73 0.29 -13.00
C GLN A 124 5.08 0.19 -12.27
N ILE A 125 5.07 0.12 -10.92
CA ILE A 125 6.27 0.11 -10.09
C ILE A 125 6.42 -1.22 -9.36
N ALA A 126 5.35 -1.75 -8.78
CA ALA A 126 5.41 -2.86 -7.82
C ALA A 126 5.21 -4.24 -8.45
N THR A 127 4.84 -4.35 -9.74
CA THR A 127 4.62 -5.67 -10.38
C THR A 127 5.90 -6.48 -10.45
N ILE A 128 6.99 -5.92 -10.97
CA ILE A 128 8.29 -6.61 -11.06
C ILE A 128 8.86 -6.96 -9.67
N PRO A 129 8.87 -6.03 -8.67
CA PRO A 129 9.22 -6.38 -7.29
C PRO A 129 8.42 -7.56 -6.72
N ALA A 130 7.10 -7.58 -6.91
CA ALA A 130 6.24 -8.66 -6.43
C ALA A 130 6.57 -10.02 -7.10
N GLN A 131 6.82 -10.01 -8.40
CA GLN A 131 7.26 -11.21 -9.14
C GLN A 131 8.65 -11.67 -8.72
N ALA A 132 9.59 -10.74 -8.47
CA ALA A 132 10.92 -11.05 -7.98
C ALA A 132 10.90 -11.67 -6.57
N ALA A 133 10.04 -11.14 -5.69
CA ALA A 133 9.82 -11.75 -4.37
C ALA A 133 9.26 -13.18 -4.47
N CYS A 134 8.34 -13.43 -5.42
CA CYS A 134 7.85 -14.78 -5.73
C CYS A 134 8.98 -15.69 -6.23
N ALA A 135 9.80 -15.25 -7.18
CA ALA A 135 10.91 -16.04 -7.71
C ALA A 135 11.93 -16.40 -6.62
N ALA A 136 12.21 -15.45 -5.72
CA ALA A 136 13.04 -15.69 -4.55
C ALA A 136 12.41 -16.67 -3.55
N TYR A 137 11.09 -16.54 -3.31
CA TYR A 137 10.32 -17.49 -2.48
C TYR A 137 10.44 -18.93 -3.00
N ARG A 138 10.29 -19.12 -4.30
CA ARG A 138 10.43 -20.43 -4.95
C ARG A 138 11.82 -21.03 -4.83
N GLN A 139 12.82 -20.21 -4.55
CA GLN A 139 14.19 -20.62 -4.30
C GLN A 139 14.59 -20.57 -2.81
N GLY A 140 13.62 -20.38 -1.89
CA GLY A 140 13.85 -20.36 -0.44
C GLY A 140 14.56 -19.11 0.08
N LYS A 141 14.54 -18.00 -0.70
CA LYS A 141 15.26 -16.75 -0.38
C LYS A 141 14.33 -15.52 -0.36
N PHE A 142 13.09 -15.74 0.05
CA PHE A 142 12.10 -14.67 0.11
C PHE A 142 12.55 -13.50 0.99
N LYS A 143 13.02 -13.79 2.20
CA LYS A 143 13.37 -12.75 3.19
C LYS A 143 14.51 -11.86 2.72
N GLU A 144 15.53 -12.46 2.12
CA GLU A 144 16.66 -11.71 1.57
C GLU A 144 16.22 -10.77 0.45
N MET A 145 15.36 -11.25 -0.45
CA MET A 145 14.80 -10.44 -1.53
C MET A 145 13.87 -9.35 -0.98
N ASP A 146 12.97 -9.68 -0.05
CA ASP A 146 12.07 -8.72 0.59
C ASP A 146 12.86 -7.56 1.22
N ASN A 147 13.95 -7.87 1.93
CA ASN A 147 14.80 -6.84 2.52
C ASN A 147 15.44 -5.93 1.47
N LEU A 148 16.00 -6.49 0.38
CA LEU A 148 16.60 -5.68 -0.69
C LEU A 148 15.57 -4.83 -1.43
N LEU A 149 14.37 -5.36 -1.68
CA LEU A 149 13.28 -4.61 -2.31
C LEU A 149 12.84 -3.42 -1.45
N TRP A 150 12.87 -3.53 -0.12
CA TRP A 150 12.60 -2.39 0.75
C TRP A 150 13.78 -1.43 0.87
N GLU A 151 14.98 -1.93 1.12
CA GLU A 151 16.14 -1.08 1.40
C GLU A 151 16.70 -0.41 0.13
N LYS A 152 16.87 -1.15 -0.96
CA LYS A 152 17.40 -0.63 -2.22
C LYS A 152 16.27 -0.26 -3.19
N GLY A 153 15.26 -1.09 -3.32
CA GLY A 153 14.11 -0.82 -4.17
C GLY A 153 13.37 0.43 -3.71
N PHE A 154 12.70 0.35 -2.57
CA PHE A 154 11.85 1.44 -2.08
C PHE A 154 12.65 2.66 -1.60
N LYS A 155 13.59 2.50 -0.66
CA LYS A 155 14.31 3.62 -0.05
C LYS A 155 15.26 4.30 -1.03
N ALA A 156 15.99 3.54 -1.85
CA ALA A 156 16.92 4.07 -2.83
C ALA A 156 16.29 4.31 -4.23
N ARG A 157 14.98 4.04 -4.39
CA ARG A 157 14.24 4.23 -5.64
C ARG A 157 14.76 3.40 -6.83
N GLN A 158 15.24 2.20 -6.57
CA GLN A 158 15.79 1.29 -7.57
C GLN A 158 14.77 0.20 -7.93
N PHE A 159 13.76 0.55 -8.70
CA PHE A 159 12.67 -0.37 -9.09
C PHE A 159 12.72 -0.81 -10.57
N ASP A 160 13.76 -0.41 -11.31
CA ASP A 160 13.91 -0.89 -12.66
C ASP A 160 14.29 -2.39 -12.68
N GLU A 161 13.95 -3.07 -13.77
CA GLU A 161 14.12 -4.52 -13.90
C GLU A 161 15.58 -4.94 -13.75
N SER A 162 16.53 -4.12 -14.24
CA SER A 162 17.97 -4.38 -14.14
C SER A 162 18.46 -4.35 -12.70
N ALA A 163 18.02 -3.34 -11.91
CA ALA A 163 18.37 -3.22 -10.49
C ALA A 163 17.82 -4.42 -9.70
N ILE A 164 16.56 -4.80 -9.94
CA ILE A 164 15.93 -5.94 -9.25
C ILE A 164 16.59 -7.27 -9.63
N ALA A 165 16.98 -7.46 -10.91
CA ALA A 165 17.78 -8.61 -11.32
C ALA A 165 19.17 -8.60 -10.66
N GLY A 166 19.75 -7.42 -10.40
CA GLY A 166 20.95 -7.24 -9.59
C GLY A 166 20.77 -7.76 -8.15
N PHE A 167 19.63 -7.45 -7.52
CA PHE A 167 19.31 -7.98 -6.18
C PHE A 167 19.20 -9.51 -6.16
N ALA A 168 18.59 -10.09 -7.20
CA ALA A 168 18.49 -11.54 -7.35
C ALA A 168 19.87 -12.21 -7.41
N LYS A 169 20.81 -11.61 -8.15
CA LYS A 169 22.20 -12.06 -8.21
C LYS A 169 22.92 -11.90 -6.87
N GLU A 170 22.73 -10.77 -6.19
CA GLU A 170 23.36 -10.45 -4.91
C GLU A 170 23.01 -11.49 -3.84
N ILE A 171 21.77 -11.94 -3.79
CA ILE A 171 21.34 -12.99 -2.86
C ILE A 171 21.63 -14.41 -3.38
N GLY A 172 22.28 -14.56 -4.55
CA GLY A 172 22.71 -15.83 -5.11
C GLY A 172 21.55 -16.70 -5.59
N LEU A 173 20.55 -16.12 -6.25
CA LEU A 173 19.53 -16.90 -6.95
C LEU A 173 20.12 -17.56 -8.21
N ASP A 174 19.59 -18.72 -8.55
CA ASP A 174 19.73 -19.30 -9.88
C ASP A 174 18.99 -18.38 -10.88
N MET A 175 19.76 -17.69 -11.74
CA MET A 175 19.21 -16.66 -12.62
C MET A 175 18.40 -17.23 -13.78
N ASP A 176 18.65 -18.47 -14.20
CA ASP A 176 17.83 -19.12 -15.23
C ASP A 176 16.42 -19.42 -14.68
N LYS A 177 16.36 -19.97 -13.45
CA LYS A 177 15.08 -20.17 -12.74
C LYS A 177 14.40 -18.84 -12.44
N TYR A 178 15.15 -17.83 -11.96
CA TYR A 178 14.61 -16.50 -11.70
C TYR A 178 13.93 -15.91 -12.93
N ASN A 179 14.61 -15.92 -14.09
CA ASN A 179 14.08 -15.37 -15.33
C ASN A 179 12.88 -16.16 -15.85
N ALA A 180 12.89 -17.49 -15.72
CA ALA A 180 11.75 -18.33 -16.09
C ALA A 180 10.54 -18.10 -15.18
N ASP A 181 10.75 -18.03 -13.87
CA ASP A 181 9.70 -17.79 -12.88
C ASP A 181 9.07 -16.40 -13.04
N LEU A 182 9.90 -15.38 -13.32
CA LEU A 182 9.44 -13.98 -13.49
C LEU A 182 8.44 -13.84 -14.64
N LYS A 183 8.65 -14.59 -15.74
CA LYS A 183 7.81 -14.53 -16.96
C LYS A 183 6.68 -15.56 -16.98
N GLY A 184 6.65 -16.46 -16.02
CA GLY A 184 5.71 -17.59 -15.97
C GLY A 184 4.98 -17.68 -14.64
N PRO A 185 5.38 -18.61 -13.74
CA PRO A 185 4.61 -18.91 -12.52
C PRO A 185 4.35 -17.71 -11.63
N CYS A 186 5.30 -16.78 -11.51
CA CYS A 186 5.17 -15.63 -10.61
C CYS A 186 4.22 -14.56 -11.12
N VAL A 187 3.96 -14.49 -12.43
CA VAL A 187 2.88 -13.64 -12.98
C VAL A 187 1.53 -14.12 -12.43
N ASN A 188 1.25 -15.40 -12.60
CA ASN A 188 -0.01 -16.00 -12.14
C ASN A 188 -0.14 -15.95 -10.61
N TRP A 189 0.95 -16.22 -9.89
CA TRP A 189 0.94 -16.19 -8.43
C TRP A 189 0.58 -14.81 -7.90
N VAL A 190 1.17 -13.72 -8.42
CA VAL A 190 0.83 -12.34 -8.01
C VAL A 190 -0.64 -12.03 -8.31
N GLN A 191 -1.12 -12.41 -9.51
CA GLN A 191 -2.52 -12.19 -9.88
C GLN A 191 -3.50 -12.94 -8.95
N GLN A 192 -3.18 -14.18 -8.60
CA GLN A 192 -3.98 -14.99 -7.67
C GLN A 192 -4.00 -14.40 -6.26
N GLN A 193 -2.85 -13.90 -5.76
CA GLN A 193 -2.77 -13.22 -4.47
C GLN A 193 -3.66 -11.96 -4.45
N VAL A 194 -3.55 -11.11 -5.48
CA VAL A 194 -4.39 -9.91 -5.62
C VAL A 194 -5.88 -10.28 -5.68
N ALA A 195 -6.25 -11.26 -6.50
CA ALA A 195 -7.64 -11.69 -6.66
C ALA A 195 -8.21 -12.25 -5.34
N MET A 196 -7.45 -13.11 -4.67
CA MET A 196 -7.83 -13.71 -3.39
C MET A 196 -8.05 -12.63 -2.33
N LEU A 197 -7.07 -11.74 -2.10
CA LEU A 197 -7.19 -10.66 -1.11
C LEU A 197 -8.32 -9.68 -1.44
N SER A 198 -8.53 -9.37 -2.74
CA SER A 198 -9.67 -8.55 -3.19
C SER A 198 -11.02 -9.20 -2.87
N SER A 199 -11.13 -10.53 -2.96
CA SER A 199 -12.38 -11.25 -2.66
C SER A 199 -12.79 -11.13 -1.18
N PHE A 200 -11.83 -10.84 -0.31
CA PHE A 200 -12.06 -10.53 1.11
C PHE A 200 -12.17 -9.02 1.38
N GLY A 201 -12.25 -8.18 0.34
CA GLY A 201 -12.49 -6.75 0.47
C GLY A 201 -11.24 -5.90 0.72
N VAL A 202 -10.03 -6.46 0.57
CA VAL A 202 -8.81 -5.64 0.57
C VAL A 202 -8.87 -4.72 -0.66
N ALA A 203 -8.79 -3.41 -0.42
CA ALA A 203 -8.89 -2.38 -1.47
C ALA A 203 -7.71 -1.40 -1.44
N ALA A 204 -6.88 -1.47 -0.41
CA ALA A 204 -5.71 -0.63 -0.22
C ALA A 204 -4.64 -1.35 0.61
N THR A 205 -3.41 -0.84 0.60
CA THR A 205 -2.29 -1.39 1.36
C THR A 205 -1.73 -0.37 2.36
N PRO A 206 -1.21 -0.84 3.52
CA PRO A 206 -1.27 -2.23 3.97
C PRO A 206 -2.67 -2.61 4.48
N GLY A 207 -3.03 -3.88 4.34
CA GLY A 207 -4.18 -4.50 5.00
C GLY A 207 -3.73 -5.75 5.75
N PHE A 208 -4.42 -6.09 6.85
CA PHE A 208 -4.01 -7.22 7.67
C PHE A 208 -5.20 -8.12 8.01
N PHE A 209 -4.95 -9.42 8.10
CA PHE A 209 -5.88 -10.37 8.72
C PHE A 209 -5.15 -11.07 9.86
N ILE A 210 -5.62 -10.87 11.08
CA ILE A 210 -5.08 -11.47 12.31
C ILE A 210 -6.03 -12.59 12.70
N ASN A 211 -5.63 -13.84 12.48
CA ASN A 211 -6.52 -15.01 12.56
C ASN A 211 -7.87 -14.74 11.86
N GLY A 212 -7.81 -14.18 10.65
CA GLY A 212 -8.99 -13.85 9.84
C GLY A 212 -9.70 -12.55 10.20
N ARG A 213 -9.34 -11.85 11.29
CA ARG A 213 -9.90 -10.55 11.68
C ARG A 213 -9.20 -9.43 10.93
N PHE A 214 -9.96 -8.60 10.21
CA PHE A 214 -9.40 -7.55 9.37
C PHE A 214 -8.98 -6.31 10.15
N LEU A 215 -7.78 -5.80 9.86
CA LEU A 215 -7.27 -4.52 10.33
C LEU A 215 -6.73 -3.72 9.14
N SER A 216 -7.25 -2.52 8.93
CA SER A 216 -6.91 -1.69 7.77
C SER A 216 -5.81 -0.69 8.09
N GLY A 217 -4.85 -0.55 7.18
CA GLY A 217 -3.84 0.52 7.20
C GLY A 217 -2.68 0.31 8.17
N ALA A 218 -1.72 1.23 8.15
CA ALA A 218 -0.57 1.23 9.03
C ALA A 218 -0.95 1.73 10.43
N GLN A 219 -1.68 0.91 11.17
CA GLN A 219 -2.11 1.20 12.53
C GLN A 219 -0.91 1.23 13.50
N PRO A 220 -1.01 1.93 14.62
CA PRO A 220 0.01 1.90 15.68
C PRO A 220 0.05 0.54 16.37
N LEU A 221 1.21 0.17 16.93
CA LEU A 221 1.45 -1.11 17.61
C LEU A 221 0.35 -1.51 18.62
N PRO A 222 -0.18 -0.62 19.48
CA PRO A 222 -1.25 -1.01 20.42
C PRO A 222 -2.51 -1.55 19.75
N ALA A 223 -2.87 -1.09 18.56
CA ALA A 223 -4.04 -1.59 17.81
C ALA A 223 -3.83 -3.04 17.35
N PHE A 224 -2.62 -3.36 16.89
CA PHE A 224 -2.26 -4.74 16.57
C PHE A 224 -2.27 -5.63 17.81
N LYS A 225 -1.65 -5.18 18.91
CA LYS A 225 -1.54 -5.93 20.15
C LYS A 225 -2.91 -6.30 20.70
N ALA A 226 -3.84 -5.35 20.76
CA ALA A 226 -5.20 -5.60 21.24
C ALA A 226 -5.86 -6.77 20.47
N LEU A 227 -5.73 -6.79 19.15
CA LEU A 227 -6.32 -7.84 18.33
C LEU A 227 -5.53 -9.16 18.39
N ILE A 228 -4.20 -9.09 18.44
CA ILE A 228 -3.34 -10.27 18.62
C ILE A 228 -3.65 -10.96 19.94
N ASP A 229 -3.77 -10.21 21.04
CA ASP A 229 -4.02 -10.76 22.38
C ASP A 229 -5.39 -11.44 22.46
N GLU A 230 -6.43 -10.85 21.85
CA GLU A 230 -7.74 -11.49 21.73
C GLU A 230 -7.67 -12.82 20.97
N GLU A 231 -7.03 -12.81 19.81
CA GLU A 231 -6.94 -14.00 18.95
C GLU A 231 -6.01 -15.05 19.53
N LEU A 232 -4.94 -14.64 20.22
CA LEU A 232 -4.04 -15.54 20.96
C LEU A 232 -4.78 -16.27 22.06
N LYS A 233 -5.60 -15.55 22.85
CA LYS A 233 -6.40 -16.18 23.90
C LYS A 233 -7.37 -17.20 23.33
N LYS A 234 -8.11 -16.85 22.25
CA LYS A 234 -9.03 -17.79 21.58
C LYS A 234 -8.30 -19.04 21.09
N ALA A 235 -7.12 -18.87 20.49
CA ALA A 235 -6.32 -19.98 20.00
C ALA A 235 -5.86 -20.88 21.14
N GLN A 236 -5.34 -20.31 22.21
CA GLN A 236 -4.89 -21.05 23.39
C GLN A 236 -6.02 -21.82 24.04
N ASP A 237 -7.21 -21.24 24.18
CA ASP A 237 -8.39 -21.91 24.74
C ASP A 237 -8.77 -23.13 23.86
N ARG A 238 -8.70 -23.05 22.54
CA ARG A 238 -8.99 -24.17 21.63
C ARG A 238 -7.89 -25.24 21.65
N ILE A 239 -6.64 -24.84 21.74
CA ILE A 239 -5.49 -25.76 21.85
C ILE A 239 -5.60 -26.53 23.19
N ALA A 240 -5.93 -25.87 24.29
CA ALA A 240 -6.14 -26.51 25.57
C ALA A 240 -7.32 -27.49 25.54
N GLN A 241 -8.31 -27.30 24.67
CA GLN A 241 -9.44 -28.21 24.43
C GLN A 241 -9.12 -29.36 23.47
N GLY A 242 -7.85 -29.51 23.03
CA GLY A 242 -7.40 -30.62 22.20
C GLY A 242 -7.24 -30.34 20.72
N THR A 243 -7.39 -29.08 20.25
CA THR A 243 -7.03 -28.73 18.87
C THR A 243 -5.50 -28.70 18.72
N PRO A 244 -4.87 -29.45 17.80
CA PRO A 244 -3.44 -29.34 17.56
C PRO A 244 -3.05 -27.93 17.13
N ALA A 245 -1.94 -27.40 17.66
CA ALA A 245 -1.52 -26.01 17.38
C ALA A 245 -1.28 -25.75 15.88
N ASP A 246 -0.67 -26.68 15.17
CA ASP A 246 -0.42 -26.62 13.73
C ASP A 246 -1.69 -26.65 12.86
N SER A 247 -2.77 -27.18 13.41
CA SER A 247 -4.07 -27.29 12.74
C SER A 247 -5.03 -26.14 13.09
N TYR A 248 -4.69 -25.32 14.11
CA TYR A 248 -5.60 -24.28 14.60
C TYR A 248 -6.07 -23.34 13.50
N TYR A 249 -5.13 -22.77 12.74
CA TYR A 249 -5.47 -21.81 11.68
C TYR A 249 -6.39 -22.41 10.63
N LYS A 250 -6.08 -23.62 10.17
CA LYS A 250 -6.92 -24.34 9.22
C LYS A 250 -8.32 -24.59 9.75
N THR A 251 -8.42 -25.16 10.96
CA THR A 251 -9.69 -25.62 11.54
C THR A 251 -10.59 -24.45 11.96
N TRP A 252 -10.02 -23.43 12.61
CA TRP A 252 -10.83 -22.37 13.24
C TRP A 252 -10.92 -21.08 12.45
N VAL A 253 -9.96 -20.82 11.56
CA VAL A 253 -9.97 -19.62 10.72
C VAL A 253 -10.45 -19.96 9.30
N VAL A 254 -9.82 -20.94 8.63
CA VAL A 254 -10.14 -21.24 7.23
C VAL A 254 -11.48 -21.99 7.09
N GLU A 255 -11.71 -23.04 7.89
CA GLU A 255 -12.93 -23.88 7.76
C GLU A 255 -14.16 -23.23 8.38
N LYS A 256 -14.00 -22.36 9.38
CA LYS A 256 -15.12 -21.71 10.10
C LYS A 256 -15.33 -20.25 9.73
N GLY A 257 -14.36 -19.61 9.09
CA GLY A 257 -14.43 -18.22 8.69
C GLY A 257 -15.35 -17.98 7.49
N ALA A 258 -15.70 -16.71 7.26
CA ALA A 258 -16.45 -16.30 6.08
C ALA A 258 -15.59 -16.50 4.82
N PRO A 259 -16.10 -17.20 3.77
CA PRO A 259 -15.29 -17.58 2.60
C PRO A 259 -14.98 -16.41 1.66
N LYS A 260 -15.66 -15.29 1.82
CA LYS A 260 -15.46 -14.04 1.06
C LYS A 260 -16.15 -12.87 1.77
N LEU A 261 -15.92 -11.66 1.30
CA LEU A 261 -16.72 -10.50 1.68
C LEU A 261 -18.19 -10.72 1.29
N GLN A 262 -19.09 -10.47 2.21
CA GLN A 262 -20.56 -10.57 2.03
C GLN A 262 -21.17 -9.18 1.87
#